data_c21e4990f6278b285305d8193bfb9113
#
_entry.id   c21e4990f6278b285305d8193bfb9113
#
_cell.length_a   1.000
_cell.length_b   1.000
_cell.length_c   1.000
_cell.angle_alpha   90.00
_cell.angle_beta   90.00
_cell.angle_gamma   90.00
#
_symmetry.space_group_name_H-M   'P 1'
#
loop_
_entity.id
_entity.type
_entity.pdbx_description
1 polymer ?
#
loop_
_entity_poly.entity_id
_entity_poly.type
_entity_poly.pdbx_seq_one_letter_code
_entity_poly.pdbx_strand_id
1 'polypeptide(L)'
;MLFRSRKLYHLLARKATSRHFGSYKYHGKWGLLDHLIVSGNLLDTSSKFFTGEDKATVARLPFLLTEDKKYGDDEPFRTYKGMKYQGGISDHLPVYADFELILY
;
A
#
# COMPACT_ATOMS: atom_id res chain seq x y z
N MET A 1 -9.48 3.00 -21.41
CA MET A 1 -8.28 2.14 -21.41
C MET A 1 -8.67 0.69 -21.30
N LEU A 2 -8.11 -0.15 -22.15
CA LEU A 2 -8.39 -1.57 -22.14
C LEU A 2 -7.28 -2.32 -21.42
N PHE A 3 -7.65 -3.11 -20.43
CA PHE A 3 -6.71 -3.97 -19.72
C PHE A 3 -6.73 -5.36 -20.34
N ARG A 4 -5.55 -5.92 -20.54
CA ARG A 4 -5.41 -7.28 -21.09
C ARG A 4 -5.62 -8.30 -19.99
N SER A 5 -6.56 -9.23 -20.18
CA SER A 5 -6.96 -10.21 -19.17
C SER A 5 -5.80 -11.10 -18.70
N ARG A 6 -4.84 -11.38 -19.56
CA ARG A 6 -3.67 -12.23 -19.24
C ARG A 6 -2.47 -11.47 -18.72
N LYS A 7 -2.54 -10.14 -18.66
CA LYS A 7 -1.49 -9.32 -18.08
C LYS A 7 -1.72 -9.16 -16.59
N LEU A 8 -0.63 -8.93 -15.88
CA LEU A 8 -0.66 -8.62 -14.46
C LEU A 8 -0.41 -7.13 -14.27
N TYR A 9 -1.12 -6.55 -13.35
CA TYR A 9 -1.04 -5.12 -13.06
C TYR A 9 -0.81 -4.90 -11.57
N HIS A 10 0.17 -4.04 -11.25
CA HIS A 10 0.46 -3.67 -9.88
C HIS A 10 -0.34 -2.41 -9.55
N LEU A 11 -1.29 -2.53 -8.63
CA LEU A 11 -2.24 -1.45 -8.33
C LEU A 11 -1.62 -0.25 -7.62
N LEU A 12 -0.44 -0.41 -7.00
CA LEU A 12 0.22 0.65 -6.25
C LEU A 12 1.40 1.28 -6.98
N ALA A 13 1.80 0.75 -8.13
CA ALA A 13 3.04 1.16 -8.80
C ALA A 13 3.09 2.66 -9.12
N ARG A 14 2.02 3.24 -9.59
CA ARG A 14 1.97 4.68 -9.91
C ARG A 14 2.04 5.56 -8.67
N LYS A 15 1.40 5.12 -7.58
CA LYS A 15 1.41 5.85 -6.31
C LYS A 15 2.79 5.85 -5.67
N ALA A 16 3.58 4.83 -5.95
CA ALA A 16 4.93 4.69 -5.41
C ALA A 16 5.92 5.74 -5.95
N THR A 17 5.53 6.53 -6.94
CA THR A 17 6.35 7.66 -7.42
C THR A 17 6.28 8.87 -6.51
N SER A 18 5.32 8.95 -5.61
CA SER A 18 5.21 10.01 -4.62
C SER A 18 6.23 9.85 -3.50
N ARG A 19 6.85 10.95 -3.07
CA ARG A 19 7.84 10.96 -1.98
C ARG A 19 7.30 10.46 -0.65
N HIS A 20 6.00 10.63 -0.42
CA HIS A 20 5.38 10.35 0.87
C HIS A 20 4.57 9.07 0.86
N PHE A 21 4.65 8.32 -0.24
CA PHE A 21 3.91 7.08 -0.38
C PHE A 21 4.82 5.87 -0.22
N GLY A 22 4.43 4.95 0.64
CA GLY A 22 5.15 3.71 0.82
C GLY A 22 4.56 2.88 1.93
N SER A 23 4.98 1.62 1.98
CA SER A 23 4.57 0.69 3.01
C SER A 23 5.65 0.51 4.09
N TYR A 24 6.85 1.03 3.86
CA TYR A 24 7.92 1.04 4.86
C TYR A 24 8.77 2.29 4.68
N LYS A 25 9.57 2.61 5.70
CA LYS A 25 10.45 3.79 5.66
C LYS A 25 11.87 3.39 6.03
N TYR A 26 12.83 3.80 5.20
CA TYR A 26 14.24 3.48 5.40
C TYR A 26 15.09 4.75 5.19
N HIS A 27 15.81 5.13 6.21
CA HIS A 27 16.65 6.33 6.21
C HIS A 27 15.91 7.58 5.73
N GLY A 28 14.67 7.76 6.22
CA GLY A 28 13.85 8.91 5.91
C GLY A 28 13.11 8.85 4.57
N LYS A 29 13.25 7.76 3.84
CA LYS A 29 12.60 7.60 2.53
C LYS A 29 11.54 6.52 2.60
N TRP A 30 10.31 6.88 2.21
CA TRP A 30 9.23 5.93 2.02
C TRP A 30 9.49 5.09 0.78
N GLY A 31 9.27 3.80 0.89
CA GLY A 31 9.40 2.86 -0.20
C GLY A 31 8.27 1.85 -0.19
N LEU A 32 8.06 1.20 -1.33
CA LEU A 32 7.03 0.20 -1.49
C LEU A 32 7.66 -1.17 -1.69
N LEU A 33 7.67 -1.99 -0.63
CA LEU A 33 8.11 -3.38 -0.70
C LEU A 33 6.95 -4.34 -0.88
N ASP A 34 5.75 -3.92 -0.46
CA ASP A 34 4.56 -4.74 -0.50
C ASP A 34 3.81 -4.47 -1.80
N HIS A 35 3.26 -5.50 -2.40
CA HIS A 35 2.67 -5.43 -3.73
C HIS A 35 1.22 -5.92 -3.73
N LEU A 36 0.40 -5.29 -4.58
CA LEU A 36 -0.94 -5.75 -4.91
C LEU A 36 -0.99 -5.97 -6.41
N ILE A 37 -0.95 -7.22 -6.83
CA ILE A 37 -0.88 -7.59 -8.25
C ILE A 37 -2.15 -8.35 -8.62
N VAL A 38 -2.83 -7.86 -9.65
CA VAL A 38 -4.07 -8.46 -10.13
C VAL A 38 -4.00 -8.69 -11.63
N SER A 39 -4.78 -9.65 -12.11
CA SER A 39 -4.95 -9.85 -13.56
C SER A 39 -5.84 -8.75 -14.15
N GLY A 40 -5.71 -8.53 -15.45
CA GLY A 40 -6.53 -7.53 -16.15
C GLY A 40 -8.02 -7.80 -16.06
N ASN A 41 -8.43 -9.05 -15.89
CA ASN A 41 -9.85 -9.40 -15.69
C ASN A 41 -10.46 -8.66 -14.49
N LEU A 42 -9.69 -8.45 -13.43
CA LEU A 42 -10.18 -7.80 -12.23
C LEU A 42 -10.23 -6.28 -12.36
N LEU A 43 -9.74 -5.73 -13.46
CA LEU A 43 -9.75 -4.29 -13.73
C LEU A 43 -10.86 -3.89 -14.71
N ASP A 44 -11.65 -4.84 -15.19
CA ASP A 44 -12.75 -4.60 -16.12
C ASP A 44 -13.97 -4.09 -15.36
N THR A 45 -14.23 -2.80 -15.46
CA THR A 45 -15.34 -2.13 -14.78
C THR A 45 -16.72 -2.53 -15.31
N SER A 46 -16.78 -3.21 -16.44
CA SER A 46 -18.04 -3.77 -16.96
C SER A 46 -18.37 -5.13 -16.36
N SER A 47 -17.44 -5.72 -15.64
CA SER A 47 -17.63 -6.97 -14.92
C SER A 47 -18.43 -6.75 -13.64
N LYS A 48 -18.98 -7.83 -13.08
CA LYS A 48 -19.69 -7.78 -11.80
C LYS A 48 -18.77 -7.77 -10.57
N PHE A 49 -17.50 -8.02 -10.77
CA PHE A 49 -16.52 -8.03 -9.70
C PHE A 49 -15.21 -7.44 -10.21
N PHE A 50 -14.83 -6.28 -9.67
CA PHE A 50 -13.64 -5.59 -10.14
C PHE A 50 -13.01 -4.69 -9.06
N THR A 51 -11.78 -4.31 -9.32
CA THR A 51 -11.04 -3.33 -8.53
C THR A 51 -10.31 -2.37 -9.47
N GLY A 52 -9.45 -1.55 -8.94
CA GLY A 52 -8.64 -0.62 -9.74
C GLY A 52 -7.62 0.10 -8.87
N GLU A 53 -6.77 0.89 -9.50
CA GLU A 53 -5.75 1.67 -8.80
C GLU A 53 -6.36 2.65 -7.78
N ASP A 54 -7.54 3.17 -8.07
CA ASP A 54 -8.27 4.08 -7.20
C ASP A 54 -8.80 3.43 -5.93
N LYS A 55 -8.82 2.10 -5.89
CA LYS A 55 -9.34 1.30 -4.77
C LYS A 55 -8.23 0.68 -3.92
N ALA A 56 -6.99 0.88 -4.30
CA ALA A 56 -5.83 0.30 -3.65
C ALA A 56 -5.00 1.38 -2.96
N THR A 57 -4.55 1.11 -1.76
CA THR A 57 -3.69 2.04 -1.04
C THR A 57 -2.95 1.37 0.12
N VAL A 58 -2.18 2.17 0.83
CA VAL A 58 -1.50 1.78 2.06
C VAL A 58 -2.30 2.29 3.25
N ALA A 59 -2.50 1.45 4.25
CA ALA A 59 -3.25 1.82 5.45
C ALA A 59 -2.36 2.64 6.39
N ARG A 60 -2.60 3.95 6.45
CA ARG A 60 -1.89 4.86 7.35
C ARG A 60 -2.72 5.15 8.60
N LEU A 61 -3.04 4.12 9.33
CA LEU A 61 -3.84 4.25 10.55
C LEU A 61 -2.98 4.82 11.69
N PRO A 62 -3.52 5.72 12.54
CA PRO A 62 -2.72 6.42 13.55
C PRO A 62 -1.94 5.50 14.48
N PHE A 63 -2.52 4.36 14.87
CA PHE A 63 -1.85 3.43 15.77
C PHE A 63 -0.69 2.64 15.11
N LEU A 64 -0.59 2.70 13.78
CA LEU A 64 0.48 2.05 13.02
C LEU A 64 1.67 2.99 12.75
N LEU A 65 1.53 4.26 13.12
CA LEU A 65 2.49 5.30 12.80
C LEU A 65 2.99 5.98 14.06
N THR A 66 4.21 6.48 14.00
CA THR A 66 4.80 7.35 15.02
C THR A 66 5.59 8.46 14.34
N GLU A 67 5.92 9.51 15.08
CA GLU A 67 6.73 10.61 14.56
C GLU A 67 8.15 10.12 14.23
N ASP A 68 8.65 10.50 13.07
CA ASP A 68 10.04 10.29 12.69
C ASP A 68 10.86 11.50 13.14
N LYS A 69 11.47 11.40 14.33
CA LYS A 69 12.22 12.50 14.94
C LYS A 69 13.52 12.81 14.20
N LYS A 70 14.05 11.85 13.44
CA LYS A 70 15.32 12.03 12.74
C LYS A 70 15.14 12.66 11.37
N TYR A 71 14.15 12.22 10.60
CA TYR A 71 13.98 12.64 9.22
C TYR A 71 12.71 13.43 8.96
N GLY A 72 11.84 13.55 9.96
CA GLY A 72 10.57 14.27 9.82
C GLY A 72 9.43 13.38 9.32
N ASP A 73 8.19 13.94 9.35
CA ASP A 73 6.99 13.21 9.00
C ASP A 73 6.80 12.00 9.93
N ASP A 74 6.02 11.05 9.52
CA ASP A 74 5.75 9.82 10.27
C ASP A 74 6.59 8.66 9.76
N GLU A 75 6.70 7.64 10.59
CA GLU A 75 7.30 6.36 10.22
C GLU A 75 6.44 5.22 10.78
N PRO A 76 6.56 3.99 10.26
CA PRO A 76 5.86 2.86 10.86
C PRO A 76 6.27 2.70 12.33
N PHE A 77 5.26 2.50 13.19
CA PHE A 77 5.50 2.23 14.60
C PHE A 77 5.85 0.76 14.76
N ARG A 78 7.13 0.47 14.68
CA ARG A 78 7.67 -0.89 14.63
C ARG A 78 7.89 -1.47 16.03
N THR A 79 7.92 -2.79 16.09
CA THR A 79 8.20 -3.49 17.36
C THR A 79 9.62 -3.21 17.83
N TYR A 80 10.58 -3.28 16.93
CA TYR A 80 11.98 -2.97 17.19
C TYR A 80 12.53 -1.97 16.19
N LYS A 81 13.44 -1.14 16.66
CA LYS A 81 14.26 -0.26 15.83
C LYS A 81 15.71 -0.64 16.08
N GLY A 82 16.30 -1.41 15.17
CA GLY A 82 17.54 -2.11 15.46
C GLY A 82 17.32 -3.11 16.59
N MET A 83 18.12 -2.99 17.64
CA MET A 83 18.03 -3.84 18.84
C MET A 83 17.09 -3.28 19.89
N LYS A 84 16.57 -2.08 19.70
CA LYS A 84 15.78 -1.37 20.70
C LYS A 84 14.28 -1.60 20.52
N TYR A 85 13.62 -2.09 21.58
CA TYR A 85 12.18 -2.29 21.59
C TYR A 85 11.43 -0.96 21.59
N GLN A 86 10.47 -0.82 20.67
CA GLN A 86 9.65 0.38 20.52
C GLN A 86 8.18 0.19 20.93
N GLY A 87 7.74 -1.06 21.03
CA GLY A 87 6.36 -1.36 21.41
C GLY A 87 5.34 -1.21 20.31
N GLY A 88 5.78 -1.03 19.07
CA GLY A 88 4.88 -0.94 17.93
C GLY A 88 4.49 -2.30 17.37
N ILE A 89 3.80 -2.27 16.23
CA ILE A 89 3.17 -3.46 15.65
C ILE A 89 4.00 -4.03 14.51
N SER A 90 4.47 -3.19 13.56
CA SER A 90 5.17 -3.64 12.37
C SER A 90 6.04 -2.53 11.79
N ASP A 91 7.11 -2.91 11.11
CA ASP A 91 7.93 -2.01 10.30
C ASP A 91 7.32 -1.75 8.92
N HIS A 92 6.27 -2.48 8.55
CA HIS A 92 5.49 -2.27 7.33
C HIS A 92 4.09 -1.81 7.66
N LEU A 93 3.53 -0.97 6.79
CA LEU A 93 2.12 -0.61 6.81
C LEU A 93 1.35 -1.59 5.93
N PRO A 94 0.12 -1.98 6.30
CA PRO A 94 -0.68 -2.85 5.46
C PRO A 94 -1.00 -2.21 4.11
N VAL A 95 -1.02 -3.01 3.06
CA VAL A 95 -1.51 -2.60 1.76
C VAL A 95 -2.83 -3.33 1.49
N TYR A 96 -3.79 -2.63 0.87
CA TYR A 96 -5.09 -3.23 0.64
C TYR A 96 -5.74 -2.68 -0.62
N ALA A 97 -6.71 -3.43 -1.14
CA ALA A 97 -7.56 -2.98 -2.23
C ALA A 97 -9.00 -3.39 -1.94
N ASP A 98 -9.92 -2.47 -2.22
CA ASP A 98 -11.34 -2.76 -2.19
C ASP A 98 -11.80 -3.26 -3.55
N PHE A 99 -12.78 -4.16 -3.55
CA PHE A 99 -13.39 -4.67 -4.76
C PHE A 99 -14.86 -4.28 -4.78
N GLU A 100 -15.38 -4.01 -5.94
CA GLU A 100 -16.81 -3.83 -6.14
C GLU A 100 -17.43 -5.13 -6.61
N LEU A 101 -18.52 -5.52 -5.96
CA LEU A 101 -19.32 -6.66 -6.34
C LEU A 101 -20.72 -6.16 -6.66
N ILE A 102 -21.16 -6.38 -7.89
CA ILE A 102 -22.49 -5.95 -8.34
C ILE A 102 -23.44 -7.14 -8.24
N LEU A 103 -24.45 -6.97 -7.40
CA LEU A 103 -25.50 -7.96 -7.19
C LEU A 103 -26.77 -7.51 -7.91
N TYR A 104 -27.38 -8.42 -8.64
CA TYR A 104 -28.65 -8.16 -9.31
C TYR A 104 -29.75 -9.00 -8.68
#